data_1255eb8b402e1fc5b628deb5ed2e8a47
#
_entry.id   1255eb8b402e1fc5b628deb5ed2e8a47
#
_cell.length_a   1.000
_cell.length_b   1.000
_cell.length_c   1.000
_cell.angle_alpha   90.00
_cell.angle_beta   90.00
_cell.angle_gamma   90.00
#
_symmetry.space_group_name_H-M   'P 1'
#
loop_
_entity.id
_entity.type
_entity.pdbx_description
1 polymer ?
#
loop_
_entity_poly.entity_id
_entity_poly.type
_entity_poly.pdbx_seq_one_letter_code
_entity_poly.pdbx_strand_id
1 'polypeptide(L)'
;MGMTEPDKIAVIDVGSNSVRLVVYFGAKRAPLQFFNEKVVCGLGRGLAESGILNPAGRVRALSAIQRFVGIAERMGVKTIHTVATAAVRDAKDGANFCDEVLFETNLRLQVVTGAQEATLSAQGVFFCRPDAAGLVCDVGGSSVELAKIGAGSVDIAQTSELGPLHLQQFEADQTALNKEIKNQLTRLTKSFKPQETLYLIGGTIRSFASLDIARKNYPLSVVNEYTLKIDAFRDLLNWIVTAQDEEIMGFGAVSSDRLKYFPLVAQVMLGLLDKIKPERIVFSSFGIREGVLYDNMPPRFQRRDPLIAACQFFEASDARFAEFGTTLYAWVLPLFGTVSEQRKRLIWAACLLHDVTWKVHPDYRAEISFGYPTRANLVGLDHQERIFLAVALIHRYRNKPNVDKLEELNVLLSDEDKAQAEVLGRAMRLGAMLGGPDVSHMGRLKIVGSKIELLIDKQSEGLMGEMVERRLGSLAKIMGKAALLRVE
;
A
#
# COMPACT_ATOMS: atom_id res chain seq x y z
N MET A 1 -21.09 22.41 -8.17
CA MET A 1 -21.71 21.10 -8.35
C MET A 1 -21.41 20.29 -7.11
N GLY A 2 -22.41 19.92 -6.28
CA GLY A 2 -22.17 19.13 -5.09
C GLY A 2 -21.55 17.79 -5.50
N MET A 3 -20.39 17.46 -4.94
CA MET A 3 -19.79 16.13 -5.11
C MET A 3 -20.80 15.12 -4.58
N THR A 4 -21.35 14.26 -5.45
CA THR A 4 -22.08 13.08 -4.99
C THR A 4 -21.12 12.26 -4.14
N GLU A 5 -21.52 11.92 -2.92
CA GLU A 5 -20.72 11.09 -2.02
C GLU A 5 -20.27 9.82 -2.79
N PRO A 6 -18.97 9.49 -2.79
CA PRO A 6 -18.49 8.31 -3.52
C PRO A 6 -19.20 7.06 -3.01
N ASP A 7 -19.58 6.16 -3.92
CA ASP A 7 -20.21 4.92 -3.55
C ASP A 7 -19.29 4.06 -2.67
N LYS A 8 -19.82 3.54 -1.56
CA LYS A 8 -19.12 2.57 -0.72
C LYS A 8 -19.23 1.19 -1.34
N ILE A 9 -18.13 0.47 -1.39
CA ILE A 9 -18.02 -0.91 -1.89
C ILE A 9 -17.47 -1.78 -0.76
N ALA A 10 -18.04 -2.97 -0.55
CA ALA A 10 -17.55 -3.93 0.42
C ALA A 10 -16.95 -5.16 -0.25
N VAL A 11 -15.97 -5.77 0.41
CA VAL A 11 -15.47 -7.11 0.09
C VAL A 11 -15.58 -7.96 1.34
N ILE A 12 -16.25 -9.12 1.22
CA ILE A 12 -16.27 -10.18 2.23
C ILE A 12 -15.37 -11.31 1.75
N ASP A 13 -14.33 -11.56 2.52
CA ASP A 13 -13.29 -12.57 2.26
C ASP A 13 -13.47 -13.73 3.25
N VAL A 14 -13.78 -14.93 2.74
CA VAL A 14 -14.01 -16.16 3.50
C VAL A 14 -12.81 -17.08 3.32
N GLY A 15 -11.84 -16.94 4.22
CA GLY A 15 -10.63 -17.75 4.22
C GLY A 15 -10.70 -18.95 5.18
N SER A 16 -9.67 -19.80 5.15
CA SER A 16 -9.59 -21.01 5.98
C SER A 16 -9.56 -20.73 7.49
N ASN A 17 -8.96 -19.62 7.90
CA ASN A 17 -8.86 -19.27 9.33
C ASN A 17 -9.86 -18.18 9.77
N SER A 18 -10.24 -17.28 8.89
CA SER A 18 -11.04 -16.11 9.26
C SER A 18 -11.95 -15.63 8.13
N VAL A 19 -13.08 -15.03 8.52
CA VAL A 19 -13.94 -14.24 7.65
C VAL A 19 -13.68 -12.76 7.91
N ARG A 20 -13.63 -11.95 6.86
CA ARG A 20 -13.28 -10.54 6.96
C ARG A 20 -14.19 -9.68 6.08
N LEU A 21 -14.71 -8.60 6.66
CA LEU A 21 -15.36 -7.53 5.92
C LEU A 21 -14.41 -6.34 5.81
N VAL A 22 -14.26 -5.80 4.61
CA VAL A 22 -13.65 -4.48 4.40
C VAL A 22 -14.60 -3.64 3.56
N VAL A 23 -14.96 -2.45 4.06
CA VAL A 23 -15.70 -1.45 3.30
C VAL A 23 -14.71 -0.41 2.79
N TYR A 24 -14.80 -0.09 1.53
CA TYR A 24 -13.95 0.87 0.85
C TYR A 24 -14.73 2.11 0.44
N PHE A 25 -14.06 3.26 0.48
CA PHE A 25 -14.63 4.57 0.17
C PHE A 25 -13.58 5.47 -0.47
N GLY A 26 -13.97 6.40 -1.31
CA GLY A 26 -13.08 7.43 -1.85
C GLY A 26 -12.83 7.32 -3.35
N ALA A 27 -11.60 7.58 -3.76
CA ALA A 27 -11.23 7.55 -5.18
C ALA A 27 -11.47 6.18 -5.81
N LYS A 28 -12.18 6.12 -6.94
CA LYS A 28 -12.50 4.84 -7.63
C LYS A 28 -11.25 4.01 -7.95
N ARG A 29 -10.10 4.65 -8.25
CA ARG A 29 -8.84 3.97 -8.54
C ARG A 29 -8.09 3.53 -7.29
N ALA A 30 -8.24 4.25 -6.20
CA ALA A 30 -7.49 4.06 -4.96
C ALA A 30 -8.39 4.31 -3.75
N PRO A 31 -9.45 3.49 -3.56
CA PRO A 31 -10.33 3.65 -2.42
C PRO A 31 -9.63 3.32 -1.10
N LEU A 32 -9.99 4.05 -0.07
CA LEU A 32 -9.49 3.86 1.29
C LEU A 32 -10.30 2.80 2.02
N GLN A 33 -9.66 2.07 2.92
CA GLN A 33 -10.37 1.20 3.86
C GLN A 33 -11.13 2.08 4.87
N PHE A 34 -12.44 2.16 4.71
CA PHE A 34 -13.34 2.92 5.57
C PHE A 34 -13.72 2.14 6.84
N PHE A 35 -13.93 0.83 6.68
CA PHE A 35 -14.23 -0.08 7.79
C PHE A 35 -13.55 -1.42 7.55
N ASN A 36 -13.15 -2.09 8.63
CA ASN A 36 -12.44 -3.37 8.55
C ASN A 36 -12.69 -4.18 9.82
N GLU A 37 -13.39 -5.32 9.68
CA GLU A 37 -13.63 -6.25 10.78
C GLU A 37 -13.20 -7.66 10.37
N LYS A 38 -12.51 -8.35 11.24
CA LYS A 38 -12.03 -9.73 11.06
C LYS A 38 -12.53 -10.60 12.19
N VAL A 39 -13.17 -11.73 11.85
CA VAL A 39 -13.59 -12.76 12.80
C VAL A 39 -12.79 -14.03 12.54
N VAL A 40 -12.09 -14.54 13.57
CA VAL A 40 -11.37 -15.80 13.49
C VAL A 40 -12.37 -16.95 13.67
N CYS A 41 -12.64 -17.67 12.60
CA CYS A 41 -13.63 -18.76 12.58
C CYS A 41 -12.97 -20.13 12.66
N GLY A 42 -11.78 -20.30 12.09
CA GLY A 42 -11.11 -21.60 11.99
C GLY A 42 -11.88 -22.58 11.10
N LEU A 43 -12.44 -22.09 9.99
CA LEU A 43 -13.31 -22.84 9.09
C LEU A 43 -12.62 -24.08 8.50
N GLY A 44 -11.33 -23.95 8.14
CA GLY A 44 -10.52 -25.04 7.58
C GLY A 44 -9.78 -25.89 8.63
N ARG A 45 -10.05 -25.72 9.93
CA ARG A 45 -9.37 -26.52 10.97
C ARG A 45 -9.83 -27.98 10.93
N GLY A 46 -8.90 -28.94 10.78
CA GLY A 46 -9.19 -30.36 10.66
C GLY A 46 -9.77 -30.79 9.32
N LEU A 47 -9.80 -29.90 8.32
CA LEU A 47 -10.34 -30.18 6.99
C LEU A 47 -9.53 -31.28 6.28
N ALA A 48 -8.19 -31.25 6.40
CA ALA A 48 -7.32 -32.25 5.76
C ALA A 48 -7.63 -33.69 6.20
N GLU A 49 -8.06 -33.88 7.45
CA GLU A 49 -8.39 -35.21 8.04
C GLU A 49 -9.84 -35.58 7.78
N SER A 50 -10.78 -34.65 8.01
CA SER A 50 -12.23 -34.92 7.99
C SER A 50 -12.83 -34.82 6.58
N GLY A 51 -12.26 -34.00 5.74
CA GLY A 51 -12.79 -33.63 4.41
C GLY A 51 -14.01 -32.72 4.46
N ILE A 52 -14.40 -32.20 5.66
CA ILE A 52 -15.54 -31.27 5.84
C ILE A 52 -15.09 -30.03 6.59
N LEU A 53 -15.85 -28.95 6.45
CA LEU A 53 -15.64 -27.72 7.20
C LEU A 53 -15.75 -27.97 8.70
N ASN A 54 -14.91 -27.27 9.50
CA ASN A 54 -14.99 -27.37 10.94
C ASN A 54 -16.41 -26.98 11.43
N PRO A 55 -17.18 -27.84 12.12
CA PRO A 55 -18.57 -27.55 12.46
C PRO A 55 -18.75 -26.29 13.30
N ALA A 56 -17.93 -26.09 14.33
CA ALA A 56 -17.96 -24.89 15.14
C ALA A 56 -17.47 -23.64 14.37
N GLY A 57 -16.51 -23.85 13.44
CA GLY A 57 -16.04 -22.82 12.51
C GLY A 57 -17.11 -22.36 11.56
N ARG A 58 -17.92 -23.30 11.01
CA ARG A 58 -19.03 -23.02 10.10
C ARG A 58 -20.10 -22.15 10.77
N VAL A 59 -20.53 -22.47 11.99
CA VAL A 59 -21.48 -21.65 12.75
C VAL A 59 -20.95 -20.22 12.97
N ARG A 60 -19.68 -20.09 13.39
CA ARG A 60 -19.07 -18.76 13.58
C ARG A 60 -18.95 -17.99 12.27
N ALA A 61 -18.60 -18.66 11.17
CA ALA A 61 -18.47 -18.02 9.87
C ALA A 61 -19.82 -17.50 9.36
N LEU A 62 -20.88 -18.29 9.47
CA LEU A 62 -22.23 -17.87 9.10
C LEU A 62 -22.68 -16.67 9.91
N SER A 63 -22.55 -16.71 11.25
CA SER A 63 -22.90 -15.58 12.12
C SER A 63 -22.08 -14.31 11.81
N ALA A 64 -20.80 -14.49 11.47
CA ALA A 64 -19.95 -13.36 11.05
C ALA A 64 -20.44 -12.75 9.73
N ILE A 65 -20.79 -13.57 8.73
CA ILE A 65 -21.29 -13.09 7.44
C ILE A 65 -22.63 -12.38 7.60
N GLN A 66 -23.58 -12.96 8.36
CA GLN A 66 -24.86 -12.29 8.68
C GLN A 66 -24.63 -10.90 9.29
N ARG A 67 -23.75 -10.82 10.29
CA ARG A 67 -23.36 -9.54 10.91
C ARG A 67 -22.74 -8.58 9.90
N PHE A 68 -21.86 -9.05 9.03
CA PHE A 68 -21.16 -8.23 8.04
C PHE A 68 -22.10 -7.64 6.98
N VAL A 69 -23.10 -8.44 6.54
CA VAL A 69 -24.16 -7.95 5.64
C VAL A 69 -24.94 -6.82 6.32
N GLY A 70 -25.41 -7.04 7.56
CA GLY A 70 -26.14 -6.00 8.30
C GLY A 70 -25.31 -4.73 8.57
N ILE A 71 -24.00 -4.84 8.77
CA ILE A 71 -23.10 -3.68 8.90
C ILE A 71 -22.99 -2.93 7.57
N ALA A 72 -22.76 -3.65 6.47
CA ALA A 72 -22.61 -3.06 5.14
C ALA A 72 -23.89 -2.32 4.72
N GLU A 73 -25.06 -2.88 4.96
CA GLU A 73 -26.37 -2.25 4.70
C GLU A 73 -26.53 -0.93 5.49
N ARG A 74 -26.24 -0.95 6.80
CA ARG A 74 -26.34 0.24 7.65
C ARG A 74 -25.34 1.33 7.28
N MET A 75 -24.20 0.95 6.67
CA MET A 75 -23.22 1.90 6.13
C MET A 75 -23.59 2.44 4.75
N GLY A 76 -24.70 2.01 4.16
CA GLY A 76 -25.13 2.42 2.82
C GLY A 76 -24.26 1.85 1.71
N VAL A 77 -23.66 0.67 1.92
CA VAL A 77 -22.89 -0.04 0.89
C VAL A 77 -23.85 -0.49 -0.21
N LYS A 78 -23.55 -0.14 -1.47
CA LYS A 78 -24.38 -0.51 -2.61
C LYS A 78 -23.97 -1.82 -3.26
N THR A 79 -22.70 -2.19 -3.13
CA THR A 79 -22.14 -3.39 -3.77
C THR A 79 -21.28 -4.15 -2.77
N ILE A 80 -21.60 -5.43 -2.58
CA ILE A 80 -20.79 -6.35 -1.78
C ILE A 80 -20.22 -7.40 -2.73
N HIS A 81 -18.90 -7.42 -2.87
CA HIS A 81 -18.18 -8.50 -3.52
C HIS A 81 -17.83 -9.56 -2.48
N THR A 82 -17.85 -10.82 -2.88
CA THR A 82 -17.48 -11.94 -2.01
C THR A 82 -16.36 -12.73 -2.66
N VAL A 83 -15.50 -13.32 -1.83
CA VAL A 83 -14.55 -14.32 -2.26
C VAL A 83 -14.42 -15.38 -1.19
N ALA A 84 -14.54 -16.66 -1.58
CA ALA A 84 -14.33 -17.81 -0.71
C ALA A 84 -13.22 -18.68 -1.30
N THR A 85 -12.27 -19.06 -0.45
CA THR A 85 -11.01 -19.68 -0.89
C THR A 85 -10.89 -21.14 -0.44
N ALA A 86 -9.69 -21.65 -0.27
CA ALA A 86 -9.35 -23.06 -0.09
C ALA A 86 -10.29 -23.86 0.83
N ALA A 87 -10.63 -23.36 2.02
CA ALA A 87 -11.46 -24.15 2.94
C ALA A 87 -12.84 -24.46 2.37
N VAL A 88 -13.52 -23.48 1.76
CA VAL A 88 -14.87 -23.67 1.16
C VAL A 88 -14.76 -24.47 -0.13
N ARG A 89 -13.72 -24.19 -0.93
CA ARG A 89 -13.48 -24.87 -2.20
C ARG A 89 -13.24 -26.35 -2.04
N ASP A 90 -12.42 -26.75 -1.05
CA ASP A 90 -11.88 -28.10 -0.96
C ASP A 90 -12.72 -29.00 -0.03
N ALA A 91 -13.65 -28.43 0.74
CA ALA A 91 -14.55 -29.18 1.62
C ALA A 91 -15.67 -29.87 0.86
N LYS A 92 -15.99 -31.13 1.22
CA LYS A 92 -17.12 -31.88 0.66
C LYS A 92 -18.47 -31.22 0.90
N ASP A 93 -18.61 -30.47 1.99
CA ASP A 93 -19.82 -29.73 2.39
C ASP A 93 -19.72 -28.22 2.08
N GLY A 94 -18.71 -27.80 1.31
CA GLY A 94 -18.51 -26.39 0.95
C GLY A 94 -19.68 -25.80 0.13
N ALA A 95 -20.25 -26.55 -0.81
CA ALA A 95 -21.43 -26.13 -1.56
C ALA A 95 -22.63 -25.92 -0.63
N ASN A 96 -22.88 -26.85 0.31
CA ASN A 96 -23.98 -26.72 1.28
C ASN A 96 -23.78 -25.48 2.17
N PHE A 97 -22.54 -25.14 2.52
CA PHE A 97 -22.27 -23.91 3.27
C PHE A 97 -22.57 -22.64 2.44
N CYS A 98 -22.26 -22.64 1.15
CA CYS A 98 -22.60 -21.54 0.25
C CYS A 98 -24.13 -21.36 0.12
N ASP A 99 -24.87 -22.46 0.03
CA ASP A 99 -26.36 -22.45 -0.04
C ASP A 99 -26.95 -21.93 1.28
N GLU A 100 -26.42 -22.34 2.42
CA GLU A 100 -26.82 -21.83 3.74
C GLU A 100 -26.57 -20.31 3.88
N VAL A 101 -25.39 -19.83 3.45
CA VAL A 101 -25.10 -18.39 3.45
C VAL A 101 -26.07 -17.63 2.54
N LEU A 102 -26.36 -18.15 1.35
CA LEU A 102 -27.30 -17.53 0.42
C LEU A 102 -28.73 -17.48 1.01
N PHE A 103 -29.18 -18.55 1.63
CA PHE A 103 -30.48 -18.61 2.28
C PHE A 103 -30.62 -17.62 3.43
N GLU A 104 -29.62 -17.54 4.30
CA GLU A 104 -29.65 -16.74 5.51
C GLU A 104 -29.38 -15.23 5.27
N THR A 105 -28.66 -14.88 4.19
CA THR A 105 -28.18 -13.51 3.99
C THR A 105 -28.50 -12.92 2.62
N ASN A 106 -29.09 -13.70 1.72
CA ASN A 106 -29.28 -13.34 0.32
C ASN A 106 -27.95 -12.96 -0.41
N LEU A 107 -26.81 -13.36 0.15
CA LEU A 107 -25.46 -13.08 -0.37
C LEU A 107 -24.86 -14.35 -0.98
N ARG A 108 -24.57 -14.32 -2.27
CA ARG A 108 -23.88 -15.42 -2.95
C ARG A 108 -22.39 -15.37 -2.71
N LEU A 109 -21.79 -16.43 -2.15
CA LEU A 109 -20.34 -16.56 -2.06
C LEU A 109 -19.75 -16.96 -3.42
N GLN A 110 -18.74 -16.23 -3.87
CA GLN A 110 -17.96 -16.58 -5.05
C GLN A 110 -16.80 -17.47 -4.64
N VAL A 111 -16.93 -18.77 -4.83
CA VAL A 111 -15.83 -19.73 -4.59
C VAL A 111 -14.86 -19.67 -5.76
N VAL A 112 -13.60 -19.35 -5.46
CA VAL A 112 -12.55 -19.21 -6.48
C VAL A 112 -11.66 -20.45 -6.55
N THR A 113 -11.21 -20.80 -7.75
CA THR A 113 -10.18 -21.82 -7.94
C THR A 113 -8.83 -21.30 -7.42
N GLY A 114 -7.88 -22.20 -7.15
CA GLY A 114 -6.54 -21.77 -6.71
C GLY A 114 -5.82 -20.85 -7.71
N ALA A 115 -6.00 -21.06 -9.02
CA ALA A 115 -5.47 -20.17 -10.04
C ALA A 115 -6.14 -18.79 -10.04
N GLN A 116 -7.45 -18.72 -9.82
CA GLN A 116 -8.16 -17.45 -9.64
C GLN A 116 -7.74 -16.73 -8.37
N GLU A 117 -7.54 -17.47 -7.25
CA GLU A 117 -7.04 -16.94 -5.98
C GLU A 117 -5.65 -16.30 -6.18
N ALA A 118 -4.71 -17.01 -6.83
CA ALA A 118 -3.40 -16.48 -7.19
C ALA A 118 -3.49 -15.23 -8.10
N THR A 119 -4.40 -15.24 -9.07
CA THR A 119 -4.62 -14.10 -9.98
C THR A 119 -5.14 -12.88 -9.22
N LEU A 120 -6.14 -13.05 -8.37
CA LEU A 120 -6.68 -11.96 -7.56
C LEU A 120 -5.63 -11.40 -6.59
N SER A 121 -4.85 -12.27 -5.94
CA SER A 121 -3.76 -11.81 -5.07
C SER A 121 -2.71 -11.00 -5.84
N ALA A 122 -2.36 -11.42 -7.05
CA ALA A 122 -1.47 -10.67 -7.94
C ALA A 122 -2.08 -9.33 -8.40
N GLN A 123 -3.37 -9.29 -8.69
CA GLN A 123 -4.09 -8.04 -9.00
C GLN A 123 -4.11 -7.07 -7.81
N GLY A 124 -4.04 -7.58 -6.56
CA GLY A 124 -3.82 -6.76 -5.38
C GLY A 124 -2.49 -6.01 -5.41
N VAL A 125 -1.43 -6.59 -5.98
CA VAL A 125 -0.17 -5.88 -6.22
C VAL A 125 -0.35 -4.79 -7.28
N PHE A 126 -1.05 -5.06 -8.39
CA PHE A 126 -1.35 -4.05 -9.42
C PHE A 126 -2.23 -2.92 -8.89
N PHE A 127 -3.09 -3.20 -7.91
CA PHE A 127 -3.85 -2.15 -7.26
C PHE A 127 -2.94 -1.06 -6.67
N CYS A 128 -1.80 -1.44 -6.10
CA CYS A 128 -0.80 -0.54 -5.53
C CYS A 128 0.27 -0.11 -6.56
N ARG A 129 0.80 -1.06 -7.32
CA ARG A 129 1.90 -0.87 -8.28
C ARG A 129 1.48 -1.37 -9.67
N PRO A 130 0.89 -0.53 -10.52
CA PRO A 130 0.43 -0.94 -11.86
C PRO A 130 1.55 -1.45 -12.78
N ASP A 131 2.76 -1.00 -12.56
CA ASP A 131 3.99 -1.33 -13.29
C ASP A 131 4.77 -2.51 -12.68
N ALA A 132 4.23 -3.17 -11.66
CA ALA A 132 4.89 -4.30 -11.01
C ALA A 132 5.20 -5.42 -12.00
N ALA A 133 6.41 -5.97 -11.90
CA ALA A 133 6.87 -7.13 -12.69
C ALA A 133 7.67 -8.08 -11.80
N GLY A 134 7.48 -9.39 -11.97
CA GLY A 134 8.13 -10.42 -11.17
C GLY A 134 7.21 -11.55 -10.77
N LEU A 135 7.40 -12.10 -9.60
CA LEU A 135 6.52 -13.12 -9.01
C LEU A 135 5.78 -12.56 -7.80
N VAL A 136 4.54 -12.97 -7.64
CA VAL A 136 3.73 -12.72 -6.45
C VAL A 136 3.52 -14.03 -5.73
N CYS A 137 3.82 -14.09 -4.43
CA CYS A 137 3.57 -15.23 -3.56
C CYS A 137 2.62 -14.80 -2.44
N ASP A 138 1.43 -15.39 -2.40
CA ASP A 138 0.48 -15.22 -1.29
C ASP A 138 0.52 -16.44 -0.38
N VAL A 139 0.78 -16.20 0.89
CA VAL A 139 0.82 -17.26 1.92
C VAL A 139 -0.47 -17.22 2.72
N GLY A 140 -1.39 -18.09 2.33
CA GLY A 140 -2.68 -18.28 2.98
C GLY A 140 -2.62 -19.16 4.22
N GLY A 141 -3.78 -19.53 4.74
CA GLY A 141 -3.89 -20.44 5.89
C GLY A 141 -3.63 -21.89 5.52
N SER A 142 -4.21 -22.37 4.42
CA SER A 142 -4.11 -23.77 3.97
C SER A 142 -3.30 -23.92 2.68
N SER A 143 -3.13 -22.85 1.91
CA SER A 143 -2.47 -22.86 0.61
C SER A 143 -1.41 -21.78 0.47
N VAL A 144 -0.58 -21.93 -0.55
CA VAL A 144 0.36 -20.91 -1.04
C VAL A 144 0.16 -20.77 -2.54
N GLU A 145 -0.10 -19.56 -2.96
CA GLU A 145 -0.32 -19.17 -4.36
C GLU A 145 0.93 -18.51 -4.91
N LEU A 146 1.24 -18.81 -6.19
CA LEU A 146 2.34 -18.19 -6.92
C LEU A 146 1.82 -17.71 -8.28
N ALA A 147 2.07 -16.45 -8.60
CA ALA A 147 1.67 -15.86 -9.88
C ALA A 147 2.80 -15.07 -10.51
N LYS A 148 2.99 -15.20 -11.83
CA LYS A 148 3.92 -14.36 -12.60
C LYS A 148 3.17 -13.14 -13.13
N ILE A 149 3.72 -11.96 -12.86
CA ILE A 149 3.17 -10.67 -13.28
C ILE A 149 4.14 -9.88 -14.14
N GLY A 150 3.58 -9.08 -15.04
CA GLY A 150 4.32 -8.14 -15.86
C GLY A 150 3.41 -7.46 -16.89
N ALA A 151 3.81 -6.28 -17.34
CA ALA A 151 3.04 -5.49 -18.31
C ALA A 151 1.55 -5.30 -17.96
N GLY A 152 1.23 -5.21 -16.66
CA GLY A 152 -0.14 -5.03 -16.16
C GLY A 152 -1.03 -6.28 -16.27
N SER A 153 -0.46 -7.46 -16.50
CA SER A 153 -1.18 -8.73 -16.63
C SER A 153 -0.58 -9.84 -15.76
N VAL A 154 -1.39 -10.87 -15.51
CA VAL A 154 -0.97 -12.11 -14.84
C VAL A 154 -0.81 -13.19 -15.90
N ASP A 155 0.39 -13.72 -16.08
CA ASP A 155 0.70 -14.70 -17.12
C ASP A 155 0.42 -16.15 -16.69
N ILE A 156 0.92 -16.52 -15.49
CA ILE A 156 0.85 -17.87 -14.93
C ILE A 156 0.41 -17.74 -13.49
N ALA A 157 -0.53 -18.58 -13.07
CA ALA A 157 -1.01 -18.63 -11.70
C ALA A 157 -1.16 -20.08 -11.24
N GLN A 158 -0.59 -20.43 -10.09
CA GLN A 158 -0.55 -21.78 -9.52
C GLN A 158 -0.85 -21.72 -8.02
N THR A 159 -1.35 -22.81 -7.47
CA THR A 159 -1.57 -22.99 -6.04
C THR A 159 -0.98 -24.30 -5.54
N SER A 160 -0.73 -24.38 -4.24
CA SER A 160 -0.20 -25.56 -3.56
C SER A 160 -0.75 -25.65 -2.13
N GLU A 161 -0.69 -26.83 -1.53
CA GLU A 161 -1.13 -27.09 -0.15
C GLU A 161 -0.02 -26.78 0.88
N LEU A 162 0.72 -25.69 0.69
CA LEU A 162 1.85 -25.27 1.54
C LEU A 162 1.46 -24.32 2.69
N GLY A 163 0.16 -24.10 2.91
CA GLY A 163 -0.27 -23.28 4.02
C GLY A 163 -0.04 -23.96 5.39
N PRO A 164 0.23 -23.20 6.46
CA PRO A 164 0.58 -23.76 7.75
C PRO A 164 -0.50 -24.67 8.36
N LEU A 165 -1.80 -24.43 8.10
CA LEU A 165 -2.87 -25.31 8.59
C LEU A 165 -2.82 -26.70 7.96
N HIS A 166 -2.36 -26.81 6.70
CA HIS A 166 -2.15 -28.11 6.06
C HIS A 166 -0.87 -28.76 6.55
N LEU A 167 0.22 -28.00 6.68
CA LEU A 167 1.53 -28.55 7.08
C LEU A 167 1.58 -29.03 8.53
N GLN A 168 0.72 -28.53 9.41
CA GLN A 168 0.67 -28.93 10.81
C GLN A 168 0.50 -30.45 11.02
N GLN A 169 -0.15 -31.17 10.11
CA GLN A 169 -0.29 -32.64 10.21
C GLN A 169 1.05 -33.38 10.14
N PHE A 170 2.11 -32.74 9.63
CA PHE A 170 3.44 -33.30 9.49
C PHE A 170 4.42 -32.83 10.57
N GLU A 171 4.02 -31.95 11.49
CA GLU A 171 4.94 -31.35 12.50
C GLU A 171 5.63 -32.37 13.40
N ALA A 172 4.97 -33.52 13.68
CA ALA A 172 5.55 -34.57 14.51
C ALA A 172 6.67 -35.37 13.79
N ASP A 173 6.78 -35.31 12.46
CA ASP A 173 7.80 -35.97 11.65
C ASP A 173 8.48 -34.99 10.72
N GLN A 174 9.62 -34.44 11.15
CA GLN A 174 10.40 -33.45 10.38
C GLN A 174 10.84 -33.98 9.01
N THR A 175 11.06 -35.32 8.88
CA THR A 175 11.43 -35.90 7.58
C THR A 175 10.26 -35.88 6.61
N ALA A 176 9.06 -36.25 7.08
CA ALA A 176 7.83 -36.17 6.30
C ALA A 176 7.50 -34.74 5.93
N LEU A 177 7.62 -33.78 6.86
CA LEU A 177 7.41 -32.35 6.61
C LEU A 177 8.34 -31.82 5.53
N ASN A 178 9.64 -32.07 5.63
CA ASN A 178 10.62 -31.62 4.63
C ASN A 178 10.36 -32.23 3.26
N LYS A 179 9.97 -33.50 3.20
CA LYS A 179 9.62 -34.19 1.96
C LYS A 179 8.37 -33.55 1.31
N GLU A 180 7.35 -33.27 2.11
CA GLU A 180 6.11 -32.63 1.62
C GLU A 180 6.39 -31.21 1.09
N ILE A 181 7.07 -30.37 1.85
CA ILE A 181 7.48 -29.02 1.41
C ILE A 181 8.24 -29.10 0.09
N LYS A 182 9.25 -29.99 -0.01
CA LYS A 182 10.05 -30.14 -1.24
C LYS A 182 9.21 -30.58 -2.43
N ASN A 183 8.29 -31.53 -2.25
CA ASN A 183 7.42 -32.06 -3.30
C ASN A 183 6.47 -30.97 -3.83
N GLN A 184 5.78 -30.29 -2.91
CA GLN A 184 4.83 -29.22 -3.24
C GLN A 184 5.53 -28.04 -3.92
N LEU A 185 6.68 -27.59 -3.41
CA LEU A 185 7.47 -26.52 -4.02
C LEU A 185 7.95 -26.91 -5.42
N THR A 186 8.35 -28.18 -5.63
CA THR A 186 8.78 -28.64 -6.95
C THR A 186 7.64 -28.60 -7.97
N ARG A 187 6.40 -28.93 -7.55
CA ARG A 187 5.22 -28.83 -8.41
C ARG A 187 4.84 -27.37 -8.66
N LEU A 188 4.77 -26.57 -7.60
CA LEU A 188 4.38 -25.15 -7.64
C LEU A 188 5.31 -24.35 -8.55
N THR A 189 6.62 -24.58 -8.45
CA THR A 189 7.61 -23.76 -9.18
C THR A 189 7.95 -24.24 -10.58
N LYS A 190 7.44 -25.41 -11.01
CA LYS A 190 7.79 -26.03 -12.29
C LYS A 190 7.63 -25.13 -13.52
N SER A 191 6.60 -24.30 -13.54
CA SER A 191 6.26 -23.43 -14.67
C SER A 191 6.89 -22.02 -14.57
N PHE A 192 7.59 -21.74 -13.48
CA PHE A 192 8.15 -20.41 -13.23
C PHE A 192 9.65 -20.38 -13.51
N LYS A 193 10.10 -19.33 -14.18
CA LYS A 193 11.54 -19.01 -14.33
C LYS A 193 11.96 -18.06 -13.21
N PRO A 194 13.26 -18.01 -12.86
CA PRO A 194 13.78 -17.00 -11.95
C PRO A 194 13.35 -15.59 -12.36
N GLN A 195 13.00 -14.77 -11.37
CA GLN A 195 12.59 -13.37 -11.55
C GLN A 195 13.36 -12.51 -10.55
N GLU A 196 13.64 -11.27 -10.94
CA GLU A 196 14.36 -10.32 -10.10
C GLU A 196 13.60 -10.01 -8.80
N THR A 197 12.30 -9.81 -8.88
CA THR A 197 11.47 -9.38 -7.75
C THR A 197 10.46 -10.45 -7.35
N LEU A 198 10.39 -10.73 -6.04
CA LEU A 198 9.35 -11.54 -5.40
C LEU A 198 8.51 -10.65 -4.48
N TYR A 199 7.25 -10.45 -4.83
CA TYR A 199 6.26 -9.77 -4.00
C TYR A 199 5.63 -10.77 -3.04
N LEU A 200 5.66 -10.48 -1.76
CA LEU A 200 5.13 -11.34 -0.71
C LEU A 200 3.88 -10.76 -0.09
N ILE A 201 2.83 -11.58 -0.04
CA ILE A 201 1.51 -11.27 0.52
C ILE A 201 1.20 -12.30 1.62
N GLY A 202 0.29 -11.95 2.50
CA GLY A 202 -0.21 -12.85 3.54
C GLY A 202 -0.07 -12.28 4.94
N GLY A 203 -0.86 -12.82 5.84
CA GLY A 203 -0.91 -12.33 7.23
C GLY A 203 0.39 -12.59 8.00
N THR A 204 0.94 -13.81 7.89
CA THR A 204 2.20 -14.22 8.52
C THR A 204 3.38 -13.48 7.88
N ILE A 205 3.36 -13.34 6.57
CA ILE A 205 4.38 -12.60 5.82
C ILE A 205 4.47 -11.13 6.27
N ARG A 206 3.33 -10.46 6.47
CA ARG A 206 3.33 -9.10 7.03
C ARG A 206 3.92 -9.04 8.43
N SER A 207 3.72 -10.09 9.23
CA SER A 207 4.33 -10.17 10.54
C SER A 207 5.85 -10.37 10.47
N PHE A 208 6.38 -11.08 9.46
CA PHE A 208 7.83 -11.16 9.20
C PHE A 208 8.41 -9.77 8.88
N ALA A 209 7.74 -9.00 8.01
CA ALA A 209 8.16 -7.64 7.71
C ALA A 209 8.13 -6.73 8.95
N SER A 210 7.04 -6.77 9.73
CA SER A 210 6.94 -5.99 10.97
C SER A 210 8.02 -6.36 11.98
N LEU A 211 8.34 -7.64 12.08
CA LEU A 211 9.39 -8.16 12.97
C LEU A 211 10.79 -7.67 12.53
N ASP A 212 11.10 -7.71 11.23
CA ASP A 212 12.36 -7.25 10.69
C ASP A 212 12.52 -5.72 10.85
N ILE A 213 11.45 -4.96 10.61
CA ILE A 213 11.38 -3.51 10.85
C ILE A 213 11.70 -3.20 12.32
N ALA A 214 11.06 -3.92 13.26
CA ALA A 214 11.28 -3.71 14.70
C ALA A 214 12.71 -4.12 15.11
N ARG A 215 13.18 -5.30 14.67
CA ARG A 215 14.49 -5.83 14.97
C ARG A 215 15.64 -4.94 14.50
N LYS A 216 15.48 -4.31 13.34
CA LYS A 216 16.46 -3.41 12.75
C LYS A 216 16.31 -1.96 13.18
N ASN A 217 15.33 -1.62 14.01
CA ASN A 217 14.96 -0.23 14.30
C ASN A 217 14.80 0.59 13.01
N TYR A 218 14.17 -0.01 11.98
CA TYR A 218 13.96 0.66 10.71
C TYR A 218 13.04 1.87 10.91
N PRO A 219 13.38 3.05 10.37
CA PRO A 219 12.73 4.31 10.80
C PRO A 219 11.27 4.45 10.34
N LEU A 220 10.82 3.66 9.35
CA LEU A 220 9.45 3.70 8.83
C LEU A 220 8.70 2.40 9.14
N SER A 221 7.58 2.48 9.87
CA SER A 221 6.82 1.28 10.31
C SER A 221 5.80 0.78 9.26
N VAL A 222 5.76 1.32 8.06
CA VAL A 222 4.86 0.89 6.98
C VAL A 222 5.37 -0.39 6.36
N VAL A 223 4.57 -1.47 6.42
CA VAL A 223 4.94 -2.77 5.83
C VAL A 223 4.84 -2.75 4.30
N ASN A 224 3.87 -2.01 3.75
CA ASN A 224 3.69 -1.96 2.29
C ASN A 224 4.90 -1.36 1.61
N GLU A 225 5.43 -2.04 0.59
CA GLU A 225 6.64 -1.67 -0.15
C GLU A 225 7.94 -1.71 0.70
N TYR A 226 7.91 -2.31 1.91
CA TYR A 226 9.14 -2.66 2.61
C TYR A 226 9.92 -3.65 1.74
N THR A 227 11.20 -3.37 1.52
CA THR A 227 12.00 -4.13 0.56
C THR A 227 13.27 -4.67 1.21
N LEU A 228 13.57 -5.93 0.97
CA LEU A 228 14.80 -6.60 1.41
C LEU A 228 15.55 -7.21 0.22
N LYS A 229 16.87 -7.26 0.29
CA LYS A 229 17.68 -8.15 -0.55
C LYS A 229 17.46 -9.60 -0.11
N ILE A 230 17.64 -10.54 -1.04
CA ILE A 230 17.42 -11.97 -0.76
C ILE A 230 18.20 -12.45 0.47
N ASP A 231 19.48 -12.06 0.62
CA ASP A 231 20.30 -12.51 1.73
C ASP A 231 19.75 -12.03 3.07
N ALA A 232 19.36 -10.76 3.17
CA ALA A 232 18.76 -10.21 4.39
C ALA A 232 17.44 -10.87 4.76
N PHE A 233 16.62 -11.28 3.77
CA PHE A 233 15.40 -12.02 4.05
C PHE A 233 15.71 -13.47 4.47
N ARG A 234 16.69 -14.12 3.83
CA ARG A 234 17.15 -15.46 4.22
C ARG A 234 17.67 -15.47 5.66
N ASP A 235 18.45 -14.46 6.06
CA ASP A 235 18.93 -14.31 7.44
C ASP A 235 17.78 -14.18 8.45
N LEU A 236 16.77 -13.38 8.12
CA LEU A 236 15.57 -13.27 8.94
C LEU A 236 14.85 -14.62 9.09
N LEU A 237 14.65 -15.35 7.97
CA LEU A 237 13.96 -16.64 7.99
C LEU A 237 14.74 -17.71 8.79
N ASN A 238 16.07 -17.79 8.62
CA ASN A 238 16.92 -18.68 9.37
C ASN A 238 16.86 -18.36 10.88
N TRP A 239 16.89 -17.08 11.24
CA TRP A 239 16.73 -16.67 12.63
C TRP A 239 15.34 -17.06 13.18
N ILE A 240 14.25 -16.84 12.43
CA ILE A 240 12.88 -17.23 12.86
C ILE A 240 12.79 -18.73 13.13
N VAL A 241 13.46 -19.57 12.35
CA VAL A 241 13.42 -21.04 12.54
C VAL A 241 14.11 -21.47 13.85
N THR A 242 15.06 -20.68 14.35
CA THR A 242 15.88 -21.02 15.52
C THR A 242 15.57 -20.22 16.77
N ALA A 243 14.91 -19.08 16.64
CA ALA A 243 14.59 -18.19 17.75
C ALA A 243 13.52 -18.77 18.68
N GLN A 244 13.61 -18.44 19.96
CA GLN A 244 12.57 -18.78 20.93
C GLN A 244 11.37 -17.83 20.81
N ASP A 245 10.18 -18.32 21.16
CA ASP A 245 8.94 -17.56 21.07
C ASP A 245 9.00 -16.24 21.86
N GLU A 246 9.61 -16.28 23.05
CA GLU A 246 9.79 -15.11 23.93
C GLU A 246 10.69 -14.04 23.28
N GLU A 247 11.72 -14.46 22.54
CA GLU A 247 12.61 -13.54 21.82
C GLU A 247 11.86 -12.81 20.71
N ILE A 248 11.08 -13.54 19.91
CA ILE A 248 10.25 -12.96 18.83
C ILE A 248 9.18 -12.02 19.41
N MET A 249 8.52 -12.46 20.49
CA MET A 249 7.48 -11.66 21.15
C MET A 249 8.03 -10.39 21.81
N GLY A 250 9.29 -10.42 22.25
CA GLY A 250 9.98 -9.27 22.86
C GLY A 250 10.02 -8.03 21.96
N PHE A 251 9.96 -8.20 20.64
CA PHE A 251 9.88 -7.07 19.70
C PHE A 251 8.49 -6.41 19.62
N GLY A 252 7.43 -6.99 20.20
CA GLY A 252 6.08 -6.42 20.20
C GLY A 252 5.40 -6.30 18.83
N ALA A 253 5.99 -6.89 17.78
CA ALA A 253 5.56 -6.75 16.40
C ALA A 253 4.65 -7.89 15.90
N VAL A 254 4.48 -8.96 16.71
CA VAL A 254 3.81 -10.19 16.33
C VAL A 254 2.73 -10.57 17.33
N SER A 255 1.58 -11.06 16.87
CA SER A 255 0.56 -11.61 17.75
C SER A 255 0.84 -13.11 18.04
N SER A 256 0.55 -13.55 19.27
CA SER A 256 0.72 -14.95 19.70
C SER A 256 -0.01 -15.96 18.80
N ASP A 257 -1.19 -15.61 18.29
CA ASP A 257 -1.95 -16.48 17.39
C ASP A 257 -1.22 -16.83 16.07
N ARG A 258 -0.28 -15.98 15.64
CA ARG A 258 0.50 -16.19 14.41
C ARG A 258 1.84 -16.85 14.67
N LEU A 259 2.41 -16.63 15.84
CA LEU A 259 3.75 -17.08 16.19
C LEU A 259 3.94 -18.58 15.95
N LYS A 260 2.97 -19.38 16.32
CA LYS A 260 2.98 -20.85 16.12
C LYS A 260 3.15 -21.30 14.65
N TYR A 261 2.88 -20.43 13.69
CA TYR A 261 3.02 -20.74 12.25
C TYR A 261 4.36 -20.25 11.67
N PHE A 262 5.13 -19.47 12.44
CA PHE A 262 6.35 -18.83 11.96
C PHE A 262 7.39 -19.84 11.45
N PRO A 263 7.75 -20.88 12.21
CA PRO A 263 8.75 -21.85 11.74
C PRO A 263 8.34 -22.55 10.44
N LEU A 264 7.06 -22.97 10.34
CA LEU A 264 6.55 -23.64 9.14
C LEU A 264 6.60 -22.72 7.90
N VAL A 265 6.10 -21.49 8.04
CA VAL A 265 6.11 -20.53 6.92
C VAL A 265 7.54 -20.13 6.56
N ALA A 266 8.44 -19.99 7.54
CA ALA A 266 9.85 -19.69 7.28
C ALA A 266 10.53 -20.81 6.49
N GLN A 267 10.29 -22.09 6.84
CA GLN A 267 10.82 -23.26 6.10
C GLN A 267 10.29 -23.29 4.65
N VAL A 268 9.01 -23.04 4.44
CA VAL A 268 8.42 -22.94 3.08
C VAL A 268 9.09 -21.83 2.29
N MET A 269 9.26 -20.64 2.90
CA MET A 269 9.90 -19.51 2.23
C MET A 269 11.37 -19.78 1.89
N LEU A 270 12.14 -20.39 2.78
CA LEU A 270 13.53 -20.80 2.50
C LEU A 270 13.60 -21.72 1.28
N GLY A 271 12.74 -22.73 1.24
CA GLY A 271 12.66 -23.65 0.09
C GLY A 271 12.22 -22.94 -1.20
N LEU A 272 11.31 -21.96 -1.13
CA LEU A 272 10.89 -21.17 -2.27
C LEU A 272 12.03 -20.28 -2.80
N LEU A 273 12.79 -19.63 -1.92
CA LEU A 273 13.94 -18.81 -2.30
C LEU A 273 15.01 -19.62 -3.03
N ASP A 274 15.24 -20.90 -2.63
CA ASP A 274 16.18 -21.78 -3.31
C ASP A 274 15.77 -22.13 -4.74
N LYS A 275 14.47 -22.19 -5.02
CA LYS A 275 13.90 -22.48 -6.33
C LYS A 275 13.82 -21.29 -7.26
N ILE A 276 13.35 -20.14 -6.73
CA ILE A 276 13.06 -18.93 -7.52
C ILE A 276 14.28 -18.02 -7.66
N LYS A 277 15.13 -17.96 -6.61
CA LYS A 277 16.34 -17.12 -6.53
C LYS A 277 16.10 -15.65 -6.92
N PRO A 278 15.16 -14.95 -6.29
CA PRO A 278 14.93 -13.55 -6.57
C PRO A 278 16.10 -12.72 -6.04
N GLU A 279 16.31 -11.54 -6.60
CA GLU A 279 17.30 -10.58 -6.07
C GLU A 279 16.72 -9.74 -4.94
N ARG A 280 15.42 -9.44 -5.05
CA ARG A 280 14.69 -8.51 -4.19
C ARG A 280 13.35 -9.10 -3.73
N ILE A 281 13.06 -8.88 -2.45
CA ILE A 281 11.80 -9.23 -1.80
C ILE A 281 11.05 -7.93 -1.50
N VAL A 282 9.78 -7.83 -1.90
CA VAL A 282 8.91 -6.69 -1.63
C VAL A 282 7.68 -7.17 -0.86
N PHE A 283 7.41 -6.56 0.29
CA PHE A 283 6.23 -6.90 1.08
C PHE A 283 5.03 -6.06 0.66
N SER A 284 3.90 -6.71 0.37
CA SER A 284 2.65 -6.04 0.03
C SER A 284 1.62 -6.18 1.14
N SER A 285 0.98 -5.06 1.48
CA SER A 285 -0.20 -5.05 2.34
C SER A 285 -1.49 -5.32 1.57
N PHE A 286 -1.42 -5.26 0.25
CA PHE A 286 -2.52 -5.48 -0.69
C PHE A 286 -2.48 -6.92 -1.22
N GLY A 287 -3.64 -7.56 -1.31
CA GLY A 287 -3.77 -8.95 -1.72
C GLY A 287 -5.14 -9.22 -2.32
N ILE A 288 -5.71 -10.40 -2.07
CA ILE A 288 -6.93 -10.88 -2.74
C ILE A 288 -8.11 -9.88 -2.69
N ARG A 289 -8.32 -9.16 -1.59
CA ARG A 289 -9.44 -8.22 -1.45
C ARG A 289 -9.30 -7.00 -2.35
N GLU A 290 -8.11 -6.42 -2.39
CA GLU A 290 -7.80 -5.32 -3.29
C GLU A 290 -7.74 -5.82 -4.74
N GLY A 291 -7.37 -7.08 -4.95
CA GLY A 291 -7.48 -7.76 -6.25
C GLY A 291 -8.92 -7.89 -6.72
N VAL A 292 -9.85 -8.27 -5.85
CA VAL A 292 -11.29 -8.28 -6.16
C VAL A 292 -11.78 -6.89 -6.57
N LEU A 293 -11.35 -5.83 -5.87
CA LEU A 293 -11.69 -4.47 -6.28
C LEU A 293 -11.09 -4.11 -7.64
N TYR A 294 -9.84 -4.47 -7.88
CA TYR A 294 -9.14 -4.18 -9.13
C TYR A 294 -9.78 -4.91 -10.31
N ASP A 295 -10.11 -6.19 -10.15
CA ASP A 295 -10.76 -7.02 -11.17
C ASP A 295 -12.13 -6.46 -11.59
N ASN A 296 -12.92 -5.98 -10.61
CA ASN A 296 -14.22 -5.38 -10.85
C ASN A 296 -14.16 -3.89 -11.26
N MET A 297 -12.95 -3.33 -11.37
CA MET A 297 -12.76 -1.93 -11.74
C MET A 297 -12.79 -1.77 -13.27
N PRO A 298 -13.56 -0.81 -13.82
CA PRO A 298 -13.52 -0.53 -15.25
C PRO A 298 -12.09 -0.24 -15.75
N PRO A 299 -11.68 -0.75 -16.94
CA PRO A 299 -10.30 -0.63 -17.45
C PRO A 299 -9.77 0.81 -17.51
N ARG A 300 -10.66 1.78 -17.75
CA ARG A 300 -10.30 3.21 -17.74
C ARG A 300 -9.79 3.72 -16.40
N PHE A 301 -10.22 3.09 -15.27
CA PHE A 301 -9.72 3.41 -13.94
C PHE A 301 -8.48 2.61 -13.60
N GLN A 302 -8.40 1.32 -13.97
CA GLN A 302 -7.21 0.49 -13.75
C GLN A 302 -5.94 1.15 -14.29
N ARG A 303 -6.01 1.82 -15.45
CA ARG A 303 -4.89 2.52 -16.10
C ARG A 303 -4.47 3.83 -15.45
N ARG A 304 -5.26 4.38 -14.51
CA ARG A 304 -4.90 5.62 -13.82
C ARG A 304 -3.82 5.35 -12.77
N ASP A 305 -2.98 6.34 -12.53
CA ASP A 305 -2.03 6.30 -11.42
C ASP A 305 -2.76 6.31 -10.08
N PRO A 306 -2.54 5.30 -9.20
CA PRO A 306 -3.25 5.21 -7.93
C PRO A 306 -2.88 6.32 -6.94
N LEU A 307 -1.62 6.77 -6.91
CA LEU A 307 -1.19 7.86 -6.05
C LEU A 307 -1.87 9.17 -6.45
N ILE A 308 -1.83 9.50 -7.74
CA ILE A 308 -2.42 10.75 -8.23
C ILE A 308 -3.93 10.74 -8.00
N ALA A 309 -4.61 9.60 -8.26
CA ALA A 309 -6.04 9.48 -8.01
C ALA A 309 -6.40 9.67 -6.51
N ALA A 310 -5.59 9.12 -5.60
CA ALA A 310 -5.76 9.31 -4.16
C ALA A 310 -5.52 10.78 -3.78
N CYS A 311 -4.43 11.40 -4.25
CA CYS A 311 -4.09 12.78 -3.94
C CYS A 311 -5.14 13.77 -4.47
N GLN A 312 -5.69 13.55 -5.67
CA GLN A 312 -6.79 14.35 -6.23
C GLN A 312 -8.07 14.23 -5.37
N PHE A 313 -8.36 13.03 -4.87
CA PHE A 313 -9.48 12.85 -3.95
C PHE A 313 -9.27 13.64 -2.65
N PHE A 314 -8.09 13.58 -2.04
CA PHE A 314 -7.79 14.33 -0.82
C PHE A 314 -7.80 15.84 -1.06
N GLU A 315 -7.26 16.31 -2.19
CA GLU A 315 -7.34 17.71 -2.55
C GLU A 315 -8.80 18.17 -2.62
N ALA A 316 -9.63 17.43 -3.35
CA ALA A 316 -11.04 17.79 -3.54
C ALA A 316 -11.86 17.79 -2.26
N SER A 317 -11.52 16.89 -1.28
CA SER A 317 -12.25 16.76 0.00
C SER A 317 -11.72 17.67 1.10
N ASP A 318 -10.42 17.94 1.12
CA ASP A 318 -9.75 18.52 2.28
C ASP A 318 -9.03 19.85 2.01
N ALA A 319 -8.60 20.16 0.77
CA ALA A 319 -7.94 21.41 0.49
C ALA A 319 -8.92 22.60 0.45
N ARG A 320 -8.41 23.83 0.65
CA ARG A 320 -9.22 25.06 0.55
C ARG A 320 -9.70 25.34 -0.87
N PHE A 321 -8.85 25.03 -1.85
CA PHE A 321 -9.13 25.25 -3.26
C PHE A 321 -8.90 23.94 -4.01
N ALA A 322 -9.98 23.33 -4.47
CA ALA A 322 -9.92 22.18 -5.36
C ALA A 322 -9.24 22.60 -6.69
N GLU A 323 -8.49 21.66 -7.29
CA GLU A 323 -7.78 21.85 -8.58
C GLU A 323 -6.55 22.79 -8.53
N PHE A 324 -6.32 23.50 -7.42
CA PHE A 324 -5.15 24.37 -7.28
C PHE A 324 -3.83 23.62 -7.34
N GLY A 325 -3.76 22.40 -6.81
CA GLY A 325 -2.54 21.57 -6.83
C GLY A 325 -2.05 21.25 -8.25
N THR A 326 -2.95 21.11 -9.21
CA THR A 326 -2.57 20.89 -10.61
C THR A 326 -1.97 22.17 -11.23
N THR A 327 -2.54 23.32 -10.93
CA THR A 327 -1.99 24.62 -11.36
C THR A 327 -0.63 24.88 -10.69
N LEU A 328 -0.53 24.61 -9.38
CA LEU A 328 0.72 24.72 -8.63
C LEU A 328 1.81 23.79 -9.18
N TYR A 329 1.47 22.57 -9.58
CA TYR A 329 2.40 21.64 -10.22
C TYR A 329 2.98 22.25 -11.52
N ALA A 330 2.13 22.76 -12.41
CA ALA A 330 2.59 23.38 -13.65
C ALA A 330 3.51 24.58 -13.38
N TRP A 331 3.23 25.34 -12.32
CA TRP A 331 3.98 26.52 -11.94
C TRP A 331 5.35 26.21 -11.33
N VAL A 332 5.49 25.13 -10.52
CA VAL A 332 6.76 24.76 -9.89
C VAL A 332 7.65 23.90 -10.78
N LEU A 333 7.07 23.13 -11.70
CA LEU A 333 7.79 22.15 -12.54
C LEU A 333 9.01 22.72 -13.27
N PRO A 334 8.99 23.96 -13.82
CA PRO A 334 10.14 24.56 -14.51
C PRO A 334 11.42 24.67 -13.65
N LEU A 335 11.31 24.64 -12.32
CA LEU A 335 12.46 24.68 -11.42
C LEU A 335 13.30 23.39 -11.43
N PHE A 336 12.74 22.29 -11.89
CA PHE A 336 13.36 20.97 -11.84
C PHE A 336 14.02 20.55 -13.16
N GLY A 337 13.88 21.36 -14.23
CA GLY A 337 14.46 21.03 -15.54
C GLY A 337 13.94 19.70 -16.09
N THR A 338 14.83 18.88 -16.63
CA THR A 338 14.48 17.55 -17.13
C THR A 338 14.55 16.54 -16.00
N VAL A 339 13.42 16.03 -15.55
CA VAL A 339 13.30 14.98 -14.53
C VAL A 339 12.50 13.79 -15.05
N SER A 340 12.71 12.62 -14.43
CA SER A 340 11.99 11.38 -14.78
C SER A 340 10.47 11.53 -14.56
N GLU A 341 9.68 10.71 -15.26
CA GLU A 341 8.22 10.67 -15.07
C GLU A 341 7.85 10.33 -13.62
N GLN A 342 8.63 9.46 -12.96
CA GLN A 342 8.46 9.14 -11.55
C GLN A 342 8.65 10.38 -10.67
N ARG A 343 9.67 11.22 -10.95
CA ARG A 343 9.89 12.47 -10.22
C ARG A 343 8.76 13.48 -10.49
N LYS A 344 8.32 13.63 -11.72
CA LYS A 344 7.17 14.49 -12.06
C LYS A 344 5.91 14.06 -11.30
N ARG A 345 5.67 12.76 -11.20
CA ARG A 345 4.58 12.16 -10.45
C ARG A 345 4.63 12.57 -8.96
N LEU A 346 5.80 12.50 -8.31
CA LEU A 346 5.96 12.90 -6.91
C LEU A 346 5.80 14.41 -6.71
N ILE A 347 6.31 15.24 -7.63
CA ILE A 347 6.11 16.70 -7.59
C ILE A 347 4.61 17.01 -7.68
N TRP A 348 3.88 16.35 -8.58
CA TRP A 348 2.44 16.54 -8.71
C TRP A 348 1.69 16.11 -7.46
N ALA A 349 2.00 14.92 -6.92
CA ALA A 349 1.40 14.44 -5.68
C ALA A 349 1.62 15.40 -4.50
N ALA A 350 2.85 15.95 -4.34
CA ALA A 350 3.14 16.95 -3.32
C ALA A 350 2.29 18.22 -3.50
N CYS A 351 2.14 18.69 -4.73
CA CYS A 351 1.31 19.87 -5.05
C CYS A 351 -0.18 19.64 -4.76
N LEU A 352 -0.70 18.45 -5.05
CA LEU A 352 -2.08 18.08 -4.67
C LEU A 352 -2.29 18.04 -3.16
N LEU A 353 -1.30 17.55 -2.43
CA LEU A 353 -1.37 17.41 -0.97
C LEU A 353 -0.98 18.68 -0.19
N HIS A 354 -0.49 19.73 -0.84
CA HIS A 354 0.14 20.89 -0.20
C HIS A 354 -0.73 21.61 0.84
N ASP A 355 -2.05 21.50 0.76
CA ASP A 355 -2.99 22.25 1.60
C ASP A 355 -4.02 21.36 2.33
N VAL A 356 -3.92 20.03 2.25
CA VAL A 356 -4.90 19.11 2.88
C VAL A 356 -4.92 19.21 4.42
N THR A 357 -3.87 19.78 5.03
CA THR A 357 -3.77 19.98 6.48
C THR A 357 -4.15 21.40 6.94
N TRP A 358 -4.75 22.23 6.10
CA TRP A 358 -5.02 23.64 6.44
C TRP A 358 -5.96 23.82 7.64
N LYS A 359 -6.86 22.87 7.88
CA LYS A 359 -7.78 22.87 9.02
C LYS A 359 -7.08 22.67 10.37
N VAL A 360 -5.85 22.13 10.35
CA VAL A 360 -5.04 21.91 11.55
C VAL A 360 -4.54 23.24 12.08
N HIS A 361 -4.41 23.36 13.43
CA HIS A 361 -3.83 24.54 14.05
C HIS A 361 -2.48 24.90 13.42
N PRO A 362 -2.21 26.18 13.10
CA PRO A 362 -1.03 26.61 12.36
C PRO A 362 0.30 26.07 12.88
N ASP A 363 0.45 25.94 14.20
CA ASP A 363 1.69 25.47 14.84
C ASP A 363 1.99 24.00 14.53
N TYR A 364 0.95 23.19 14.31
CA TYR A 364 1.06 21.74 14.08
C TYR A 364 0.98 21.33 12.59
N ARG A 365 0.66 22.28 11.68
CA ARG A 365 0.50 21.97 10.24
C ARG A 365 1.74 21.30 9.65
N ALA A 366 2.93 21.78 10.02
CA ALA A 366 4.19 21.23 9.55
C ALA A 366 4.36 19.76 9.96
N GLU A 367 4.14 19.45 11.22
CA GLU A 367 4.25 18.10 11.77
C GLU A 367 3.21 17.16 11.18
N ILE A 368 1.94 17.59 11.13
CA ILE A 368 0.87 16.76 10.57
C ILE A 368 1.07 16.54 9.07
N SER A 369 1.52 17.56 8.31
CA SER A 369 1.80 17.41 6.89
C SER A 369 2.96 16.45 6.61
N PHE A 370 3.98 16.41 7.48
CA PHE A 370 5.05 15.43 7.44
C PHE A 370 4.55 14.02 7.80
N GLY A 371 3.72 13.92 8.83
CA GLY A 371 3.13 12.66 9.29
C GLY A 371 2.18 12.03 8.29
N TYR A 372 1.59 12.81 7.39
CA TYR A 372 0.59 12.33 6.44
C TYR A 372 1.16 11.27 5.46
N PRO A 373 2.17 11.53 4.62
CA PRO A 373 2.73 10.52 3.71
C PRO A 373 3.40 9.35 4.45
N THR A 374 4.01 9.61 5.61
CA THR A 374 4.73 8.59 6.37
C THR A 374 3.83 7.59 7.09
N ARG A 375 2.55 7.91 7.33
CA ARG A 375 1.63 7.10 8.12
C ARG A 375 0.31 6.77 7.42
N ALA A 376 -0.16 7.61 6.48
CA ALA A 376 -1.40 7.37 5.77
C ALA A 376 -1.31 6.17 4.84
N ASN A 377 -2.44 5.50 4.62
CA ASN A 377 -2.55 4.40 3.69
C ASN A 377 -2.59 4.90 2.22
N LEU A 378 -1.55 5.65 1.83
CA LEU A 378 -1.35 6.08 0.46
C LEU A 378 -0.82 4.91 -0.37
N VAL A 379 -1.49 4.64 -1.47
CA VAL A 379 -1.08 3.61 -2.45
C VAL A 379 -0.06 4.16 -3.44
N GLY A 380 0.70 3.27 -4.06
CA GLY A 380 1.61 3.63 -5.15
C GLY A 380 2.88 4.36 -4.71
N LEU A 381 3.30 4.22 -3.46
CA LEU A 381 4.52 4.83 -2.91
C LEU A 381 5.40 3.77 -2.27
N ASP A 382 6.67 3.74 -2.63
CA ASP A 382 7.69 3.08 -1.83
C ASP A 382 8.14 3.95 -0.63
N HIS A 383 9.07 3.44 0.17
CA HIS A 383 9.50 4.13 1.37
C HIS A 383 10.26 5.43 1.08
N GLN A 384 11.09 5.46 0.05
CA GLN A 384 11.83 6.67 -0.35
C GLN A 384 10.88 7.74 -0.86
N GLU A 385 9.93 7.36 -1.71
CA GLU A 385 8.88 8.24 -2.25
C GLU A 385 8.03 8.86 -1.14
N ARG A 386 7.69 8.06 -0.10
CA ARG A 386 6.95 8.55 1.08
C ARG A 386 7.71 9.64 1.82
N ILE A 387 9.02 9.42 2.05
CA ILE A 387 9.84 10.38 2.75
C ILE A 387 10.08 11.63 1.91
N PHE A 388 10.28 11.49 0.58
CA PHE A 388 10.37 12.63 -0.32
C PHE A 388 9.13 13.54 -0.21
N LEU A 389 7.94 12.97 -0.26
CA LEU A 389 6.69 13.73 -0.09
C LEU A 389 6.60 14.38 1.29
N ALA A 390 6.97 13.65 2.35
CA ALA A 390 6.94 14.17 3.71
C ALA A 390 7.87 15.38 3.89
N VAL A 391 9.10 15.30 3.35
CA VAL A 391 10.08 16.39 3.37
C VAL A 391 9.59 17.58 2.53
N ALA A 392 9.02 17.35 1.36
CA ALA A 392 8.46 18.43 0.55
C ALA A 392 7.31 19.15 1.29
N LEU A 393 6.40 18.38 1.90
CA LEU A 393 5.24 18.95 2.60
C LEU A 393 5.62 19.68 3.89
N ILE A 394 6.63 19.23 4.65
CA ILE A 394 7.07 19.97 5.85
C ILE A 394 7.71 21.32 5.48
N HIS A 395 8.51 21.36 4.40
CA HIS A 395 9.14 22.60 3.91
C HIS A 395 8.13 23.58 3.29
N ARG A 396 6.94 23.10 2.90
CA ARG A 396 5.80 23.95 2.54
C ARG A 396 5.38 24.88 3.71
N TYR A 397 5.57 24.45 4.95
CA TYR A 397 5.18 25.20 6.14
C TYR A 397 6.36 25.83 6.88
N ARG A 398 7.53 25.16 6.96
CA ARG A 398 8.70 25.63 7.72
C ARG A 398 10.00 25.55 6.91
N ASN A 399 10.84 26.61 6.98
CA ASN A 399 12.16 26.60 6.34
C ASN A 399 13.17 25.73 7.07
N LYS A 400 13.08 25.69 8.40
CA LYS A 400 13.90 24.86 9.28
C LYS A 400 12.93 24.05 10.16
N PRO A 401 12.47 22.92 9.67
CA PRO A 401 11.59 22.08 10.46
C PRO A 401 12.36 21.45 11.62
N ASN A 402 11.74 21.45 12.80
CA ASN A 402 12.16 20.67 13.94
C ASN A 402 10.98 19.75 14.26
N VAL A 403 11.05 18.51 13.79
CA VAL A 403 10.01 17.50 13.95
C VAL A 403 10.69 16.20 14.32
N ASP A 404 10.15 15.55 15.33
CA ASP A 404 10.62 14.23 15.76
C ASP A 404 10.69 13.25 14.59
N LYS A 405 11.71 12.44 14.56
CA LYS A 405 11.99 11.43 13.51
C LYS A 405 12.34 11.98 12.11
N LEU A 406 12.40 13.29 11.89
CA LEU A 406 12.78 13.81 10.57
C LEU A 406 14.20 13.34 10.18
N GLU A 407 15.16 13.45 11.09
CA GLU A 407 16.55 13.04 10.84
C GLU A 407 16.66 11.52 10.64
N GLU A 408 15.95 10.74 11.46
CA GLU A 408 15.91 9.27 11.33
C GLU A 408 15.34 8.83 9.98
N LEU A 409 14.27 9.47 9.51
CA LEU A 409 13.64 9.17 8.23
C LEU A 409 14.46 9.65 7.04
N ASN A 410 15.18 10.76 7.18
CA ASN A 410 16.03 11.33 6.13
C ASN A 410 17.17 10.40 5.70
N VAL A 411 17.56 9.41 6.52
CA VAL A 411 18.58 8.43 6.13
C VAL A 411 18.13 7.55 4.95
N LEU A 412 16.83 7.51 4.68
CA LEU A 412 16.25 6.78 3.56
C LEU A 412 16.33 7.53 2.22
N LEU A 413 16.68 8.82 2.24
CA LEU A 413 16.81 9.64 1.04
C LEU A 413 18.28 9.92 0.71
N SER A 414 18.58 10.00 -0.58
CA SER A 414 19.81 10.59 -1.07
C SER A 414 19.87 12.10 -0.75
N ASP A 415 21.06 12.68 -0.72
CA ASP A 415 21.20 14.12 -0.50
C ASP A 415 20.58 14.94 -1.64
N GLU A 416 20.58 14.42 -2.87
CA GLU A 416 19.90 15.00 -4.01
C GLU A 416 18.37 15.02 -3.80
N ASP A 417 17.78 13.91 -3.36
CA ASP A 417 16.36 13.82 -3.08
C ASP A 417 15.93 14.78 -1.97
N LYS A 418 16.72 14.88 -0.90
CA LYS A 418 16.47 15.83 0.19
C LYS A 418 16.45 17.27 -0.32
N ALA A 419 17.47 17.64 -1.12
CA ALA A 419 17.58 18.97 -1.70
C ALA A 419 16.40 19.28 -2.63
N GLN A 420 16.02 18.34 -3.50
CA GLN A 420 14.87 18.50 -4.40
C GLN A 420 13.56 18.61 -3.63
N ALA A 421 13.35 17.82 -2.58
CA ALA A 421 12.15 17.90 -1.74
C ALA A 421 12.06 19.25 -1.00
N GLU A 422 13.17 19.78 -0.49
CA GLU A 422 13.21 21.10 0.13
C GLU A 422 12.90 22.22 -0.88
N VAL A 423 13.50 22.16 -2.09
CA VAL A 423 13.19 23.10 -3.18
C VAL A 423 11.69 23.08 -3.50
N LEU A 424 11.12 21.89 -3.65
CA LEU A 424 9.68 21.71 -3.92
C LEU A 424 8.82 22.33 -2.80
N GLY A 425 9.12 22.04 -1.55
CA GLY A 425 8.39 22.59 -0.41
C GLY A 425 8.41 24.10 -0.35
N ARG A 426 9.59 24.73 -0.58
CA ARG A 426 9.71 26.18 -0.59
C ARG A 426 9.05 26.83 -1.82
N ALA A 427 9.08 26.17 -2.98
CA ALA A 427 8.39 26.61 -4.17
C ALA A 427 6.86 26.57 -3.97
N MET A 428 6.32 25.47 -3.43
CA MET A 428 4.91 25.37 -3.06
C MET A 428 4.49 26.45 -2.04
N ARG A 429 5.39 26.77 -1.09
CA ARG A 429 5.13 27.83 -0.11
C ARG A 429 5.03 29.19 -0.75
N LEU A 430 5.87 29.50 -1.73
CA LEU A 430 5.82 30.73 -2.49
C LEU A 430 4.54 30.80 -3.33
N GLY A 431 4.24 29.77 -4.12
CA GLY A 431 3.04 29.73 -4.97
C GLY A 431 1.75 29.88 -4.20
N ALA A 432 1.61 29.20 -3.06
CA ALA A 432 0.42 29.30 -2.21
C ALA A 432 0.24 30.67 -1.53
N MET A 433 1.25 31.54 -1.51
CA MET A 433 1.15 32.90 -0.99
C MET A 433 0.70 33.92 -2.03
N LEU A 434 0.86 33.61 -3.30
CA LEU A 434 0.48 34.51 -4.38
C LEU A 434 -1.04 34.67 -4.52
N GLY A 435 -1.79 33.95 -3.69
CA GLY A 435 -3.22 34.13 -3.39
C GLY A 435 -4.15 33.61 -4.49
N GLY A 436 -5.27 33.03 -4.15
CA GLY A 436 -6.30 32.58 -5.08
C GLY A 436 -6.11 31.17 -5.65
N PRO A 437 -7.14 30.64 -6.30
CA PRO A 437 -7.16 29.27 -6.82
C PRO A 437 -6.31 29.07 -8.08
N ASP A 438 -5.93 30.13 -8.78
CA ASP A 438 -5.15 30.06 -10.02
C ASP A 438 -3.89 30.92 -9.96
N VAL A 439 -2.74 30.27 -9.82
CA VAL A 439 -1.41 30.92 -9.78
C VAL A 439 -0.96 31.41 -11.16
N SER A 440 -1.51 30.83 -12.25
CA SER A 440 -1.08 31.19 -13.61
C SER A 440 -1.34 32.64 -13.94
N HIS A 441 -2.38 33.25 -13.34
CA HIS A 441 -2.69 34.67 -13.48
C HIS A 441 -1.79 35.58 -12.63
N MET A 442 -0.99 35.02 -11.71
CA MET A 442 -0.16 35.78 -10.77
C MET A 442 1.33 35.67 -11.05
N GLY A 443 1.70 35.16 -12.22
CA GLY A 443 3.07 35.16 -12.65
C GLY A 443 3.63 33.79 -13.02
N ARG A 444 4.84 33.81 -13.53
CA ARG A 444 5.58 32.65 -14.01
C ARG A 444 6.90 32.52 -13.29
N LEU A 445 7.22 31.32 -12.83
CA LEU A 445 8.49 31.03 -12.17
C LEU A 445 9.42 30.29 -13.13
N LYS A 446 10.63 30.81 -13.35
CA LYS A 446 11.61 30.16 -14.24
C LYS A 446 13.04 30.38 -13.78
N ILE A 447 13.93 29.53 -14.27
CA ILE A 447 15.39 29.68 -14.10
C ILE A 447 15.97 30.33 -15.35
N VAL A 448 16.71 31.41 -15.16
CA VAL A 448 17.45 32.12 -16.23
C VAL A 448 18.90 32.28 -15.77
N GLY A 449 19.79 31.45 -16.30
CA GLY A 449 21.19 31.42 -15.90
C GLY A 449 21.37 31.19 -14.40
N SER A 450 22.01 32.12 -13.71
CA SER A 450 22.23 32.06 -12.25
C SER A 450 21.09 32.64 -11.41
N LYS A 451 19.92 32.92 -12.03
CA LYS A 451 18.80 33.57 -11.33
C LYS A 451 17.53 32.72 -11.37
N ILE A 452 16.71 32.84 -10.34
CA ILE A 452 15.30 32.44 -10.33
C ILE A 452 14.49 33.70 -10.55
N GLU A 453 13.77 33.77 -11.66
CA GLU A 453 12.87 34.85 -12.01
C GLU A 453 11.44 34.51 -11.66
N LEU A 454 10.80 35.40 -10.91
CA LEU A 454 9.34 35.47 -10.77
C LEU A 454 8.86 36.65 -11.64
N LEU A 455 8.17 36.32 -12.72
CA LEU A 455 7.56 37.25 -13.63
C LEU A 455 6.09 37.44 -13.26
N ILE A 456 5.64 38.64 -13.09
CA ILE A 456 4.31 38.98 -12.60
C ILE A 456 3.65 39.89 -13.58
N ASP A 457 2.38 39.63 -13.89
CA ASP A 457 1.59 40.51 -14.73
C ASP A 457 1.33 41.84 -14.02
N LYS A 458 1.38 42.94 -14.76
CA LYS A 458 1.16 44.31 -14.23
C LYS A 458 -0.12 44.45 -13.40
N GLN A 459 -1.18 43.71 -13.76
CA GLN A 459 -2.44 43.70 -13.00
C GLN A 459 -2.29 43.10 -11.60
N SER A 460 -1.29 42.22 -11.38
CA SER A 460 -0.99 41.53 -10.12
C SER A 460 0.12 42.20 -9.29
N GLU A 461 0.67 43.35 -9.76
CA GLU A 461 1.75 44.08 -9.09
C GLU A 461 1.39 44.41 -7.64
N GLY A 462 0.13 44.74 -7.36
CA GLY A 462 -0.36 45.02 -6.00
C GLY A 462 -0.31 43.82 -5.03
N LEU A 463 -0.10 42.59 -5.51
CA LEU A 463 0.07 41.40 -4.67
C LEU A 463 1.52 41.25 -4.20
N MET A 464 2.44 42.07 -4.70
CA MET A 464 3.85 42.02 -4.35
C MET A 464 4.10 42.73 -3.02
N GLY A 465 5.06 42.22 -2.29
CA GLY A 465 5.48 42.79 -1.02
C GLY A 465 6.65 42.00 -0.41
N GLU A 466 7.17 42.53 0.66
CA GLU A 466 8.36 42.00 1.37
C GLU A 466 8.30 40.48 1.61
N MET A 467 7.11 39.95 1.90
CA MET A 467 6.95 38.52 2.16
C MET A 467 7.15 37.65 0.91
N VAL A 468 6.72 38.11 -0.27
CA VAL A 468 6.94 37.41 -1.55
C VAL A 468 8.43 37.44 -1.88
N GLU A 469 9.07 38.59 -1.79
CA GLU A 469 10.52 38.77 -2.01
C GLU A 469 11.33 37.87 -1.08
N ARG A 470 11.01 37.86 0.21
CA ARG A 470 11.66 37.03 1.20
C ARG A 470 11.50 35.53 0.89
N ARG A 471 10.33 35.06 0.40
CA ARG A 471 10.11 33.67 0.02
C ARG A 471 10.85 33.31 -1.27
N LEU A 472 10.84 34.19 -2.27
CA LEU A 472 11.63 34.03 -3.50
C LEU A 472 13.13 33.98 -3.19
N GLY A 473 13.63 34.89 -2.33
CA GLY A 473 15.02 34.89 -1.86
C GLY A 473 15.40 33.61 -1.11
N SER A 474 14.48 33.08 -0.28
CA SER A 474 14.69 31.82 0.45
C SER A 474 14.78 30.63 -0.51
N LEU A 475 13.95 30.57 -1.55
CA LEU A 475 14.00 29.53 -2.59
C LEU A 475 15.29 29.66 -3.42
N ALA A 476 15.63 30.86 -3.87
CA ALA A 476 16.83 31.09 -4.66
C ALA A 476 18.10 30.71 -3.90
N LYS A 477 18.18 31.03 -2.61
CA LYS A 477 19.34 30.72 -1.76
C LYS A 477 19.65 29.23 -1.69
N ILE A 478 18.63 28.37 -1.52
CA ILE A 478 18.84 26.90 -1.44
C ILE A 478 19.21 26.29 -2.78
N MET A 479 18.85 26.95 -3.89
CA MET A 479 19.24 26.54 -5.24
C MET A 479 20.58 27.14 -5.68
N GLY A 480 21.29 27.86 -4.81
CA GLY A 480 22.55 28.53 -5.15
C GLY A 480 22.38 29.62 -6.23
N LYS A 481 21.22 30.27 -6.29
CA LYS A 481 20.87 31.27 -7.32
C LYS A 481 20.48 32.60 -6.69
N ALA A 482 20.50 33.67 -7.50
CA ALA A 482 19.96 34.96 -7.12
C ALA A 482 18.45 35.03 -7.39
N ALA A 483 17.72 35.72 -6.54
CA ALA A 483 16.31 36.01 -6.75
C ALA A 483 16.12 37.24 -7.65
N LEU A 484 15.19 37.20 -8.58
CA LEU A 484 14.80 38.33 -9.43
C LEU A 484 13.28 38.37 -9.54
N LEU A 485 12.69 39.50 -9.13
CA LEU A 485 11.29 39.82 -9.31
C LEU A 485 11.16 40.83 -10.43
N ARG A 486 10.27 40.59 -11.42
CA ARG A 486 9.97 41.48 -12.53
C ARG A 486 8.47 41.59 -12.75
N VAL A 487 8.00 42.77 -13.16
CA VAL A 487 6.65 43.03 -13.64
C VAL A 487 6.70 43.11 -15.16
N GLU A 488 5.85 42.36 -15.86
CA GLU A 488 5.66 42.39 -17.32
C GLU A 488 4.42 43.18 -17.69
#